data_dfa3b9bf1af7f47bb95e9236cc3f2d31
#
_entry.id   dfa3b9bf1af7f47bb95e9236cc3f2d31
#
_cell.length_a   1.000
_cell.length_b   1.000
_cell.length_c   1.000
_cell.angle_alpha   90.00
_cell.angle_beta   90.00
_cell.angle_gamma   90.00
#
_symmetry.space_group_name_H-M   'P 1'
#
loop_
_entity.id
_entity.type
_entity.pdbx_description
1 polymer ?
#
loop_
_entity_poly.entity_id
_entity_poly.type
_entity_poly.pdbx_seq_one_letter_code
_entity_poly.pdbx_strand_id
1 'polypeptide(L)'
;YVCYDNEAYMNTGIQRSSATPLGAHTSTAPAGKVKQGKEQNRKDLTAIMVAHNIPYVAQTTPFHWKDLATKVEKALSCGGPAFLNILMPCTVGWGFPSENGMQVAKEAVESNFWPLFEVENGVYKLNKKPNAVWRADHVVNARPAFRSANPMPSSITSVNPWLNWRLAPSF
;
A
#
# COMPACT_ATOMS: atom_id res chain seq x y z
N TYR A 1 9.08 -9.29 -12.45
CA TYR A 1 9.61 -8.15 -11.70
C TYR A 1 8.98 -8.07 -10.30
N VAL A 2 9.79 -7.83 -9.28
CA VAL A 2 9.33 -7.69 -7.88
C VAL A 2 9.67 -6.29 -7.41
N CYS A 3 8.67 -5.55 -6.94
CA CYS A 3 8.83 -4.25 -6.29
C CYS A 3 8.65 -4.41 -4.78
N TYR A 4 9.66 -4.05 -4.01
CA TYR A 4 9.54 -3.87 -2.56
C TYR A 4 9.11 -2.42 -2.30
N ASP A 5 7.82 -2.21 -2.07
CA ASP A 5 7.25 -0.88 -1.83
C ASP A 5 7.31 -0.55 -0.34
N ASN A 6 8.15 0.39 0.02
CA ASN A 6 8.25 0.96 1.36
C ASN A 6 7.69 2.39 1.44
N GLU A 7 7.11 2.88 0.32
CA GLU A 7 6.37 4.13 0.17
C GLU A 7 7.19 5.43 0.19
N ALA A 8 8.51 5.35 0.19
CA ALA A 8 9.39 6.54 0.05
C ALA A 8 10.80 6.12 -0.36
N TYR A 9 11.70 7.09 -0.61
CA TYR A 9 13.15 6.84 -0.69
C TYR A 9 13.71 6.76 0.73
N MET A 10 13.65 5.58 1.34
CA MET A 10 13.83 5.43 2.79
C MET A 10 15.28 5.58 3.24
N ASN A 11 16.23 4.88 2.61
CA ASN A 11 17.61 4.83 3.07
C ASN A 11 18.41 6.11 2.82
N THR A 12 17.98 6.95 1.88
CA THR A 12 18.63 8.20 1.53
C THR A 12 18.20 9.39 2.37
N GLY A 13 17.35 9.18 3.38
CA GLY A 13 16.86 10.23 4.29
C GLY A 13 15.35 10.49 4.17
N ILE A 14 14.57 9.49 3.78
CA ILE A 14 13.11 9.51 3.80
C ILE A 14 12.52 10.60 2.89
N GLN A 15 13.01 10.70 1.65
CA GLN A 15 12.46 11.64 0.68
C GLN A 15 11.14 11.12 0.09
N ARG A 16 10.29 12.08 -0.29
CA ARG A 16 9.02 11.81 -0.98
C ARG A 16 9.24 11.12 -2.32
N SER A 17 8.46 10.07 -2.56
CA SER A 17 8.33 9.40 -3.86
C SER A 17 6.90 9.47 -4.39
N SER A 18 6.66 8.92 -5.59
CA SER A 18 5.29 8.74 -6.10
C SER A 18 4.49 7.72 -5.30
N ALA A 19 5.15 6.76 -4.64
CA ALA A 19 4.51 5.76 -3.77
C ALA A 19 4.10 6.33 -2.41
N THR A 20 4.64 7.47 -2.01
CA THR A 20 4.33 8.09 -0.72
C THR A 20 2.84 8.48 -0.65
N PRO A 21 2.10 8.05 0.38
CA PRO A 21 0.70 8.39 0.53
C PRO A 21 0.42 9.89 0.70
N LEU A 22 -0.79 10.31 0.36
CA LEU A 22 -1.28 11.65 0.65
C LEU A 22 -1.20 11.93 2.17
N GLY A 23 -0.73 13.09 2.56
CA GLY A 23 -0.57 13.51 3.95
C GLY A 23 0.65 12.93 4.67
N ALA A 24 1.41 12.03 4.05
CA ALA A 24 2.58 11.45 4.69
C ALA A 24 3.72 12.46 4.86
N HIS A 25 4.31 12.47 6.05
CA HIS A 25 5.52 13.24 6.34
C HIS A 25 6.74 12.59 5.70
N THR A 26 7.55 13.40 5.03
CA THR A 26 8.87 13.03 4.53
C THR A 26 9.81 14.23 4.65
N SER A 27 11.13 14.01 4.52
CA SER A 27 12.12 15.10 4.59
C SER A 27 11.92 16.16 3.49
N THR A 28 11.37 15.80 2.34
CA THR A 28 11.10 16.72 1.21
C THR A 28 9.63 17.14 1.09
N ALA A 29 8.75 16.61 1.94
CA ALA A 29 7.38 17.05 2.11
C ALA A 29 7.01 16.95 3.61
N PRO A 30 7.56 17.86 4.45
CA PRO A 30 7.33 17.81 5.88
C PRO A 30 5.88 18.16 6.23
N ALA A 31 5.31 17.45 7.21
CA ALA A 31 4.04 17.80 7.81
C ALA A 31 4.28 18.85 8.91
N GLY A 32 3.50 19.91 8.91
CA GLY A 32 3.60 21.01 9.87
C GLY A 32 2.35 21.87 9.90
N LYS A 33 2.42 23.04 10.51
CA LYS A 33 1.28 23.96 10.66
C LYS A 33 0.74 24.52 9.34
N VAL A 34 1.59 24.63 8.30
CA VAL A 34 1.25 25.23 7.01
C VAL A 34 0.99 24.17 5.93
N LYS A 35 1.79 23.11 5.91
CA LYS A 35 1.66 21.99 4.96
C LYS A 35 1.44 20.70 5.72
N GLN A 36 0.56 19.85 5.22
CA GLN A 36 0.21 18.58 5.85
C GLN A 36 0.90 17.39 5.15
N GLY A 37 2.22 17.47 4.95
CA GLY A 37 2.98 16.42 4.28
C GLY A 37 2.80 16.44 2.75
N LYS A 38 2.77 15.27 2.13
CA LYS A 38 2.59 15.16 0.68
C LYS A 38 1.16 15.53 0.26
N GLU A 39 1.04 16.45 -0.67
CA GLU A 39 -0.23 17.00 -1.15
C GLU A 39 -0.83 16.22 -2.36
N GLN A 40 -0.08 15.30 -2.97
CA GLN A 40 -0.52 14.50 -4.10
C GLN A 40 -0.88 13.08 -3.67
N ASN A 41 -1.88 12.49 -4.33
CA ASN A 41 -2.18 11.08 -4.18
C ASN A 41 -0.98 10.20 -4.55
N ARG A 42 -0.88 9.03 -3.93
CA ARG A 42 0.09 8.01 -4.38
C ARG A 42 -0.28 7.51 -5.77
N LYS A 43 0.70 7.21 -6.59
CA LYS A 43 0.49 6.47 -7.84
C LYS A 43 0.18 5.02 -7.51
N ASP A 44 -0.83 4.47 -8.16
CA ASP A 44 -1.14 3.03 -8.09
C ASP A 44 -0.24 2.28 -9.07
N LEU A 45 0.96 1.90 -8.60
CA LEU A 45 1.92 1.17 -9.43
C LEU A 45 1.35 -0.18 -9.89
N THR A 46 0.56 -0.84 -9.07
CA THR A 46 -0.06 -2.13 -9.42
C THR A 46 -1.04 -1.94 -10.59
N ALA A 47 -1.90 -0.92 -10.54
CA ALA A 47 -2.81 -0.62 -11.65
C ALA A 47 -2.07 -0.18 -12.93
N ILE A 48 -0.97 0.57 -12.81
CA ILE A 48 -0.11 0.92 -13.96
C ILE A 48 0.42 -0.34 -14.62
N MET A 49 0.88 -1.33 -13.84
CA MET A 49 1.38 -2.60 -14.38
C MET A 49 0.27 -3.46 -15.00
N VAL A 50 -0.95 -3.42 -14.45
CA VAL A 50 -2.12 -4.05 -15.09
C VAL A 50 -2.42 -3.42 -16.45
N ALA A 51 -2.29 -2.10 -16.58
CA ALA A 51 -2.52 -1.40 -17.85
C ALA A 51 -1.51 -1.76 -18.96
N HIS A 52 -0.38 -2.41 -18.62
CA HIS A 52 0.54 -2.99 -19.59
C HIS A 52 0.06 -4.32 -20.18
N ASN A 53 -1.11 -4.83 -19.76
CA ASN A 53 -1.69 -6.10 -20.22
C ASN A 53 -0.76 -7.32 -20.06
N ILE A 54 0.08 -7.32 -19.03
CA ILE A 54 0.91 -8.47 -18.68
C ILE A 54 0.06 -9.58 -18.04
N PRO A 55 0.41 -10.87 -18.23
CA PRO A 55 -0.43 -12.00 -17.81
C PRO A 55 -0.73 -12.03 -16.32
N TYR A 56 0.22 -11.63 -15.46
CA TYR A 56 0.03 -11.71 -14.02
C TYR A 56 0.56 -10.49 -13.27
N VAL A 57 -0.31 -9.87 -12.47
CA VAL A 57 0.03 -8.76 -11.59
C VAL A 57 -0.57 -9.03 -10.21
N ALA A 58 0.21 -8.86 -9.14
CA ALA A 58 -0.33 -9.07 -7.80
C ALA A 58 0.23 -8.10 -6.76
N GLN A 59 -0.55 -7.86 -5.72
CA GLN A 59 -0.21 -7.05 -4.57
C GLN A 59 -0.27 -7.91 -3.30
N THR A 60 0.80 -7.90 -2.49
CA THR A 60 0.95 -8.78 -1.33
C THR A 60 1.84 -8.16 -0.24
N THR A 61 2.10 -8.89 0.83
CA THR A 61 3.01 -8.52 1.92
C THR A 61 3.58 -9.77 2.60
N PRO A 62 4.78 -9.72 3.18
CA PRO A 62 5.41 -10.87 3.87
C PRO A 62 4.60 -11.38 5.07
N PHE A 63 3.81 -10.51 5.73
CA PHE A 63 2.95 -10.97 6.83
C PHE A 63 1.96 -12.06 6.38
N HIS A 64 1.48 -11.98 5.15
CA HIS A 64 0.61 -13.00 4.54
C HIS A 64 1.44 -13.95 3.68
N TRP A 65 2.42 -14.63 4.29
CA TRP A 65 3.41 -15.44 3.59
C TRP A 65 2.82 -16.53 2.68
N LYS A 66 1.67 -17.12 3.04
CA LYS A 66 0.97 -18.10 2.20
C LYS A 66 0.43 -17.46 0.92
N ASP A 67 -0.17 -16.26 1.04
CA ASP A 67 -0.62 -15.47 -0.10
C ASP A 67 0.56 -15.07 -1.00
N LEU A 68 1.66 -14.62 -0.38
CA LEU A 68 2.89 -14.29 -1.10
C LEU A 68 3.45 -15.50 -1.86
N ALA A 69 3.58 -16.67 -1.22
CA ALA A 69 4.10 -17.88 -1.84
C ALA A 69 3.26 -18.30 -3.04
N THR A 70 1.93 -18.36 -2.87
CA THR A 70 1.00 -18.70 -3.95
C THR A 70 1.12 -17.72 -5.13
N LYS A 71 1.26 -16.43 -4.87
CA LYS A 71 1.42 -15.42 -5.92
C LYS A 71 2.77 -15.52 -6.64
N VAL A 72 3.83 -15.89 -5.93
CA VAL A 72 5.13 -16.18 -6.54
C VAL A 72 5.06 -17.39 -7.46
N GLU A 73 4.43 -18.49 -7.01
CA GLU A 73 4.23 -19.70 -7.83
C GLU A 73 3.45 -19.37 -9.12
N LYS A 74 2.37 -18.61 -9.02
CA LYS A 74 1.59 -18.15 -10.18
C LYS A 74 2.40 -17.26 -11.10
N ALA A 75 3.17 -16.31 -10.55
CA ALA A 75 4.03 -15.43 -11.32
C ALA A 75 5.10 -16.20 -12.12
N LEU A 76 5.63 -17.30 -11.56
CA LEU A 76 6.61 -18.15 -12.24
C LEU A 76 5.98 -19.04 -13.32
N SER A 77 4.70 -19.37 -13.18
CA SER A 77 3.98 -20.29 -14.09
C SER A 77 3.08 -19.61 -15.13
N CYS A 78 2.95 -18.27 -15.10
CA CYS A 78 2.01 -17.56 -15.98
C CYS A 78 2.38 -17.53 -17.48
N GLY A 79 3.55 -18.05 -17.85
CA GLY A 79 3.99 -18.16 -19.25
C GLY A 79 4.38 -16.83 -19.91
N GLY A 80 4.58 -15.76 -19.13
CA GLY A 80 4.94 -14.44 -19.62
C GLY A 80 5.47 -13.53 -18.52
N PRO A 81 5.58 -12.21 -18.78
CA PRO A 81 6.01 -11.27 -17.75
C PRO A 81 5.02 -11.21 -16.59
N ALA A 82 5.53 -11.12 -15.37
CA ALA A 82 4.75 -10.97 -14.15
C ALA A 82 5.28 -9.82 -13.30
N PHE A 83 4.39 -9.22 -12.51
CA PHE A 83 4.73 -8.15 -11.58
C PHE A 83 4.14 -8.41 -10.19
N LEU A 84 4.99 -8.34 -9.17
CA LEU A 84 4.59 -8.43 -7.76
C LEU A 84 4.92 -7.13 -7.04
N ASN A 85 3.91 -6.50 -6.45
CA ASN A 85 4.06 -5.34 -5.57
C ASN A 85 3.94 -5.79 -4.12
N ILE A 86 5.04 -5.70 -3.37
CA ILE A 86 5.15 -6.25 -2.01
C ILE A 86 5.35 -5.11 -1.02
N LEU A 87 4.37 -4.88 -0.12
CA LEU A 87 4.52 -3.92 0.95
C LEU A 87 5.61 -4.38 1.93
N MET A 88 6.64 -3.57 2.07
CA MET A 88 7.75 -3.75 3.00
C MET A 88 7.87 -2.54 3.92
N PRO A 89 7.14 -2.49 5.05
CA PRO A 89 7.20 -1.36 5.97
C PRO A 89 8.63 -1.10 6.45
N CYS A 90 9.10 0.15 6.28
CA CYS A 90 10.43 0.54 6.74
C CYS A 90 10.38 1.02 8.18
N THR A 91 11.12 0.37 9.08
CA THR A 91 11.14 0.69 10.52
C THR A 91 11.53 2.15 10.79
N VAL A 92 12.55 2.64 10.12
CA VAL A 92 13.04 4.02 10.28
C VAL A 92 12.06 5.05 9.67
N GLY A 93 11.66 4.83 8.42
CA GLY A 93 10.80 5.79 7.72
C GLY A 93 9.38 5.83 8.24
N TRP A 94 8.85 4.71 8.73
CA TRP A 94 7.51 4.64 9.32
C TRP A 94 7.53 4.84 10.84
N GLY A 95 8.72 4.84 11.47
CA GLY A 95 8.92 5.18 12.87
C GLY A 95 8.35 4.17 13.87
N PHE A 96 8.55 2.89 13.64
CA PHE A 96 8.12 1.81 14.54
C PHE A 96 9.29 0.88 14.91
N PRO A 97 9.26 0.21 16.08
CA PRO A 97 10.25 -0.78 16.47
C PRO A 97 10.28 -1.98 15.52
N SER A 98 11.46 -2.53 15.25
CA SER A 98 11.65 -3.62 14.27
C SER A 98 10.79 -4.85 14.54
N GLU A 99 10.55 -5.19 15.79
CA GLU A 99 9.69 -6.29 16.24
C GLU A 99 8.22 -6.12 15.82
N ASN A 100 7.78 -4.89 15.55
CA ASN A 100 6.41 -4.58 15.16
C ASN A 100 6.18 -4.64 13.64
N GLY A 101 7.21 -4.91 12.83
CA GLY A 101 7.12 -4.87 11.38
C GLY A 101 6.03 -5.75 10.80
N MET A 102 5.89 -6.98 11.30
CA MET A 102 4.85 -7.91 10.87
C MET A 102 3.45 -7.44 11.28
N GLN A 103 3.32 -6.85 12.48
CA GLN A 103 2.06 -6.31 12.95
C GLN A 103 1.61 -5.11 12.12
N VAL A 104 2.52 -4.18 11.80
CA VAL A 104 2.24 -3.02 10.94
C VAL A 104 1.79 -3.46 9.54
N ALA A 105 2.44 -4.47 8.95
CA ALA A 105 2.05 -5.03 7.67
C ALA A 105 0.65 -5.70 7.73
N LYS A 106 0.32 -6.39 8.83
CA LYS A 106 -1.01 -6.95 9.08
C LYS A 106 -2.08 -5.87 9.12
N GLU A 107 -1.85 -4.83 9.91
CA GLU A 107 -2.77 -3.71 10.07
C GLU A 107 -3.02 -2.97 8.75
N ALA A 108 -1.99 -2.82 7.92
CA ALA A 108 -2.13 -2.24 6.59
C ALA A 108 -3.11 -3.03 5.70
N VAL A 109 -3.10 -4.36 5.80
CA VAL A 109 -4.03 -5.21 5.04
C VAL A 109 -5.44 -5.17 5.64
N GLU A 110 -5.56 -5.28 6.95
CA GLU A 110 -6.85 -5.32 7.64
C GLU A 110 -7.62 -4.00 7.53
N SER A 111 -6.92 -2.88 7.51
CA SER A 111 -7.49 -1.54 7.30
C SER A 111 -7.78 -1.20 5.83
N ASN A 112 -7.51 -2.11 4.91
CA ASN A 112 -7.60 -1.88 3.47
C ASN A 112 -6.66 -0.77 2.93
N PHE A 113 -5.66 -0.39 3.70
CA PHE A 113 -4.59 0.49 3.25
C PHE A 113 -3.73 -0.20 2.16
N TRP A 114 -3.53 -1.52 2.32
CA TRP A 114 -2.84 -2.38 1.38
C TRP A 114 -3.65 -3.63 1.06
N PRO A 115 -4.63 -3.56 0.13
CA PRO A 115 -5.47 -4.70 -0.21
C PRO A 115 -4.63 -5.81 -0.86
N LEU A 116 -4.94 -7.06 -0.51
CA LEU A 116 -4.34 -8.23 -1.14
C LEU A 116 -5.20 -8.65 -2.32
N PHE A 117 -4.68 -8.50 -3.52
CA PHE A 117 -5.37 -8.90 -4.75
C PHE A 117 -4.40 -9.39 -5.81
N GLU A 118 -4.92 -10.06 -6.80
CA GLU A 118 -4.22 -10.47 -8.00
C GLU A 118 -5.04 -10.15 -9.25
N VAL A 119 -4.36 -9.98 -10.35
CA VAL A 119 -4.95 -9.80 -11.68
C VAL A 119 -4.31 -10.80 -12.61
N GLU A 120 -5.09 -11.71 -13.14
CA GLU A 120 -4.67 -12.77 -14.05
C GLU A 120 -5.39 -12.59 -15.38
N ASN A 121 -4.65 -12.34 -16.45
CA ASN A 121 -5.22 -12.05 -17.77
C ASN A 121 -6.33 -10.98 -17.75
N GLY A 122 -6.11 -9.91 -16.98
CA GLY A 122 -7.05 -8.79 -16.82
C GLY A 122 -8.20 -9.03 -15.83
N VAL A 123 -8.32 -10.23 -15.26
CA VAL A 123 -9.39 -10.56 -14.29
C VAL A 123 -8.90 -10.30 -12.87
N TYR A 124 -9.60 -9.42 -12.16
CA TYR A 124 -9.29 -9.06 -10.77
C TYR A 124 -9.86 -10.06 -9.77
N LYS A 125 -9.06 -10.43 -8.79
CA LYS A 125 -9.47 -11.28 -7.67
C LYS A 125 -8.95 -10.70 -6.35
N LEU A 126 -9.87 -10.39 -5.44
CA LEU A 126 -9.54 -10.01 -4.07
C LEU A 126 -9.23 -11.27 -3.25
N ASN A 127 -8.00 -11.36 -2.71
CA ASN A 127 -7.56 -12.55 -1.97
C ASN A 127 -7.94 -12.49 -0.50
N LYS A 128 -8.05 -11.30 0.08
CA LYS A 128 -8.46 -11.11 1.48
C LYS A 128 -9.42 -9.94 1.60
N LYS A 129 -10.57 -10.18 2.22
CA LYS A 129 -11.49 -9.10 2.61
C LYS A 129 -10.91 -8.33 3.79
N PRO A 130 -10.96 -7.00 3.77
CA PRO A 130 -10.55 -6.18 4.91
C PRO A 130 -11.46 -6.43 6.11
N ASN A 131 -10.95 -6.20 7.30
CA ASN A 131 -11.77 -6.19 8.51
C ASN A 131 -12.55 -4.86 8.56
N ALA A 132 -13.88 -4.92 8.53
CA ALA A 132 -14.75 -3.74 8.55
C ALA A 132 -14.59 -2.84 9.80
N VAL A 133 -14.02 -3.39 10.87
CA VAL A 133 -13.75 -2.66 12.13
C VAL A 133 -12.48 -1.80 12.02
N TRP A 134 -11.56 -2.12 11.11
CA TRP A 134 -10.29 -1.42 10.96
C TRP A 134 -10.41 -0.35 9.88
N ARG A 135 -10.10 0.89 10.24
CA ARG A 135 -10.06 2.02 9.31
C ARG A 135 -8.62 2.34 8.95
N ALA A 136 -8.40 2.89 7.76
CA ALA A 136 -7.07 3.29 7.28
C ALA A 136 -6.37 4.31 8.20
N ASP A 137 -7.12 5.11 8.95
CA ASP A 137 -6.61 6.04 9.96
C ASP A 137 -5.87 5.34 11.12
N HIS A 138 -6.21 4.10 11.45
CA HIS A 138 -5.47 3.33 12.44
C HIS A 138 -4.02 3.06 12.01
N VAL A 139 -3.80 2.70 10.75
CA VAL A 139 -2.43 2.49 10.21
C VAL A 139 -1.67 3.80 10.14
N VAL A 140 -2.32 4.87 9.73
CA VAL A 140 -1.74 6.21 9.67
C VAL A 140 -1.36 6.69 11.08
N ASN A 141 -2.23 6.48 12.07
CA ASN A 141 -1.99 6.89 13.45
C ASN A 141 -0.94 6.03 14.18
N ALA A 142 -0.77 4.77 13.79
CA ALA A 142 0.28 3.90 14.30
C ALA A 142 1.69 4.32 13.85
N ARG A 143 1.79 5.19 12.83
CA ARG A 143 3.06 5.70 12.30
C ARG A 143 3.37 7.05 12.94
N PRO A 144 4.40 7.18 13.81
CA PRO A 144 4.79 8.48 14.36
C PRO A 144 5.10 9.54 13.29
N ALA A 145 5.64 9.11 12.14
CA ALA A 145 5.89 9.98 10.98
C ALA A 145 4.61 10.54 10.34
N PHE A 146 3.43 9.94 10.61
CA PHE A 146 2.12 10.43 10.17
C PHE A 146 1.35 11.19 11.27
N ARG A 147 1.86 11.21 12.50
CA ARG A 147 1.33 12.08 13.54
C ARG A 147 1.72 13.53 13.22
N SER A 148 1.04 14.11 12.23
CA SER A 148 0.93 15.56 12.17
C SER A 148 0.17 16.01 13.43
N ALA A 149 0.48 17.19 13.96
CA ALA A 149 -0.13 17.74 15.17
C ALA A 149 -1.66 17.99 15.06
N ASN A 150 -2.28 17.61 13.94
CA ASN A 150 -3.72 17.67 13.71
C ASN A 150 -4.23 16.30 13.22
N PRO A 151 -5.36 15.80 13.78
CA PRO A 151 -6.01 14.63 13.22
C PRO A 151 -6.35 14.88 11.74
N MET A 152 -6.14 13.89 10.88
CA MET A 152 -6.54 13.99 9.48
C MET A 152 -8.01 14.39 9.37
N PRO A 153 -8.37 15.35 8.50
CA PRO A 153 -9.77 15.64 8.23
C PRO A 153 -10.50 14.37 7.84
N SER A 154 -11.72 14.18 8.34
CA SER A 154 -12.57 13.03 8.02
C SER A 154 -12.81 12.86 6.51
N SER A 155 -12.65 13.93 5.72
CA SER A 155 -12.71 13.93 4.27
C SER A 155 -11.56 13.16 3.59
N ILE A 156 -10.41 12.97 4.25
CA ILE A 156 -9.27 12.21 3.69
C ILE A 156 -9.44 10.70 3.92
N THR A 157 -10.17 10.32 4.97
CA THR A 157 -10.48 8.91 5.25
C THR A 157 -11.53 8.31 4.33
N SER A 158 -12.28 9.15 3.59
CA SER A 158 -13.38 8.71 2.71
C SER A 158 -12.98 8.57 1.24
N VAL A 159 -11.76 8.92 0.84
CA VAL A 159 -11.43 9.03 -0.58
C VAL A 159 -10.19 8.23 -0.94
N ASN A 160 -10.37 6.93 -1.10
CA ASN A 160 -9.71 6.26 -2.21
C ASN A 160 -10.78 6.06 -3.30
N PRO A 161 -10.88 6.96 -4.30
CA PRO A 161 -11.90 6.86 -5.36
C PRO A 161 -11.83 5.54 -6.12
N TRP A 162 -10.66 4.88 -6.08
CA TRP A 162 -10.38 3.61 -6.71
C TRP A 162 -10.94 2.40 -5.95
N LEU A 163 -11.37 2.56 -4.70
CA LEU A 163 -12.00 1.50 -3.92
C LEU A 163 -13.48 1.31 -4.25
N ASN A 164 -14.17 2.36 -4.64
CA ASN A 164 -15.61 2.29 -4.88
C ASN A 164 -15.99 1.51 -6.16
N TRP A 165 -15.15 1.51 -7.20
CA TRP A 165 -15.44 0.73 -8.41
C TRP A 165 -14.95 -0.73 -8.32
N ARG A 166 -13.98 -1.03 -7.43
CA ARG A 166 -13.50 -2.41 -7.21
C ARG A 166 -14.47 -3.26 -6.37
N LEU A 167 -15.44 -2.62 -5.70
CA LEU A 167 -16.47 -3.30 -4.90
C LEU A 167 -17.83 -3.33 -5.61
N ALA A 168 -17.94 -2.83 -6.84
CA ALA A 168 -19.13 -3.03 -7.65
C ALA A 168 -19.33 -4.53 -7.90
N PRO A 169 -20.54 -5.07 -7.70
CA PRO A 169 -20.82 -6.47 -8.05
C PRO A 169 -20.52 -6.67 -9.53
N SER A 170 -19.83 -7.76 -9.83
CA SER A 170 -19.53 -8.20 -11.18
C SER A 170 -20.74 -8.06 -12.12
N PHE A 171 -20.56 -7.27 -13.19
CA PHE A 171 -21.38 -7.43 -14.39
C PHE A 171 -21.00 -8.68 -15.12
#